data_ad7394c86208cc5fb1b73908bc4aab01
#
_entry.id   ad7394c86208cc5fb1b73908bc4aab01
#
_cell.length_a   1.000
_cell.length_b   1.000
_cell.length_c   1.000
_cell.angle_alpha   90.00
_cell.angle_beta   90.00
_cell.angle_gamma   90.00
#
_symmetry.space_group_name_H-M   'P 1'
#
loop_
_entity.id
_entity.type
_entity.pdbx_description
1 polymer ?
#
loop_
_entity_poly.entity_id
_entity_poly.type
_entity_poly.pdbx_seq_one_letter_code
_entity_poly.pdbx_strand_id
1 'polypeptide(L)'
;MKKLLIVSVAAMLAFGAYAEEGKGYSSEQLHKMIESGKYPAVTEYKETGSGDVADIKSCKDRILSRAADFSEYPITVERDIENEVYESTVWMNLKAQKVICEIKDGKAEGTQFDASYK
;
A
#
# COMPACT_ATOMS: atom_id res chain seq x y z
N MET A 1 -4.36 -30.51 -1.65
CA MET A 1 -4.83 -30.42 -0.73
C MET A 1 -4.77 -30.46 -0.30
N LYS A 2 -5.11 -30.06 -0.83
CA LYS A 2 -5.64 -29.94 -0.38
C LYS A 2 -5.67 -29.74 -0.37
N LYS A 3 -5.81 -29.82 -0.87
CA LYS A 3 -6.37 -29.59 -0.73
C LYS A 3 -6.47 -29.32 -0.74
N LEU A 4 -6.68 -29.58 -1.46
CA LEU A 4 -7.23 -29.24 -1.27
C LEU A 4 -7.31 -28.99 -1.50
N LEU A 5 -7.49 -29.07 -2.01
CA LEU A 5 -8.00 -28.69 -1.84
C LEU A 5 -8.04 -28.30 -2.05
N ILE A 6 -8.21 -28.46 -2.55
CA ILE A 6 -8.70 -27.98 -2.41
C ILE A 6 -8.62 -27.50 -2.60
N VAL A 7 -8.89 -27.60 -3.26
CA VAL A 7 -9.31 -26.99 -2.99
C VAL A 7 -9.29 -26.55 -3.21
N SER A 8 -9.41 -26.63 -3.81
CA SER A 8 -9.81 -26.07 -3.58
C SER A 8 -9.78 -25.70 -3.80
N VAL A 9 -9.88 -25.82 -4.40
CA VAL A 9 -10.27 -25.22 -4.06
C VAL A 9 -10.17 -24.74 -4.21
N ALA A 10 -10.25 -24.79 -4.93
CA ALA A 10 -10.54 -24.16 -4.54
C ALA A 10 -10.32 -23.63 -4.72
N ALA A 11 -10.36 -23.61 -5.34
CA ALA A 11 -10.49 -22.94 -4.88
C ALA A 11 -10.30 -22.46 -5.09
N MET A 12 -10.30 -22.23 -5.59
CA MET A 12 -10.45 -21.58 -5.18
C MET A 12 -10.37 -20.97 -5.20
N LEU A 13 -10.35 -20.85 -5.97
CA LEU A 13 -10.56 -20.19 -5.41
C LEU A 13 -10.42 -19.59 -5.38
N ALA A 14 -10.38 -19.21 -5.89
CA ALA A 14 -10.49 -18.55 -5.18
C ALA A 14 -10.44 -18.11 -5.15
N PHE A 15 -10.41 -18.05 -5.56
CA PHE A 15 -10.60 -17.43 -4.86
C PHE A 15 -10.67 -16.91 -4.34
N GLY A 16 -10.75 -16.91 -4.86
CA GLY A 16 -11.06 -16.44 -3.81
C GLY A 16 -11.01 -16.00 -3.48
N ALA A 17 -10.97 -15.85 -3.72
CA ALA A 17 -11.17 -15.48 -2.93
C ALA A 17 -11.03 -15.19 -2.65
N TYR A 18 -10.94 -15.15 -2.71
CA TYR A 18 -10.99 -14.93 -1.91
C TYR A 18 -11.14 -14.54 -1.37
N ALA A 19 -11.21 -14.60 -1.58
CA ALA A 19 -11.60 -14.17 -1.00
C ALA A 19 -11.78 -13.78 -0.37
N GLU A 20 -11.89 -14.06 -0.13
CA GLU A 20 -12.10 -13.37 0.45
C GLU A 20 -11.79 -12.57 0.75
N GLU A 21 -11.97 -12.69 0.55
CA GLU A 21 -11.44 -11.82 0.55
C GLU A 21 -11.60 -10.53 0.37
N GLY A 22 -11.62 -10.24 -0.03
CA GLY A 22 -11.30 -8.89 0.25
C GLY A 22 -12.34 -7.92 -0.19
N LYS A 23 -12.52 -6.91 0.62
CA LYS A 23 -13.36 -5.78 0.31
C LYS A 23 -12.59 -4.88 -0.67
N GLY A 24 -13.31 -4.26 -1.61
CA GLY A 24 -12.69 -3.37 -2.60
C GLY A 24 -13.49 -2.10 -2.80
N TYR A 25 -12.83 -1.11 -3.41
CA TYR A 25 -13.44 0.19 -3.71
C TYR A 25 -13.00 0.62 -5.11
N SER A 26 -13.88 1.35 -5.79
CA SER A 26 -13.48 1.97 -7.05
C SER A 26 -12.62 3.20 -6.76
N SER A 27 -11.87 3.65 -7.78
CA SER A 27 -11.05 4.86 -7.61
C SER A 27 -11.91 6.07 -7.25
N GLU A 28 -13.10 6.15 -7.82
CA GLU A 28 -14.02 7.25 -7.53
C GLU A 28 -14.47 7.23 -6.07
N GLN A 29 -14.82 6.04 -5.57
CA GLN A 29 -15.20 5.89 -4.16
C GLN A 29 -14.05 6.28 -3.24
N LEU A 30 -12.83 5.85 -3.58
CA LEU A 30 -11.65 6.14 -2.78
C LEU A 30 -11.38 7.64 -2.73
N HIS A 31 -11.49 8.34 -3.88
CA HIS A 31 -11.31 9.79 -3.88
C HIS A 31 -12.32 10.48 -2.96
N LYS A 32 -13.59 10.07 -3.03
CA LYS A 32 -14.62 10.67 -2.16
C LYS A 32 -14.35 10.41 -0.69
N MET A 33 -13.94 9.19 -0.35
CA MET A 33 -13.65 8.83 1.03
C MET A 33 -12.47 9.63 1.57
N ILE A 34 -11.38 9.69 0.80
CA ILE A 34 -10.18 10.41 1.24
C ILE A 34 -10.46 11.90 1.36
N GLU A 35 -11.15 12.50 0.37
CA GLU A 35 -11.48 13.93 0.39
C GLU A 35 -12.36 14.30 1.57
N SER A 36 -13.22 13.39 2.01
CA SER A 36 -14.10 13.66 3.14
C SER A 36 -13.47 13.31 4.49
N GLY A 37 -12.24 12.82 4.48
CA GLY A 37 -11.54 12.45 5.71
C GLY A 37 -11.97 11.12 6.29
N LYS A 38 -12.74 10.33 5.54
CA LYS A 38 -13.24 9.03 6.01
C LYS A 38 -12.46 7.92 5.34
N TYR A 39 -11.26 7.69 5.82
CA TYR A 39 -10.37 6.70 5.23
C TYR A 39 -10.92 5.29 5.37
N PRO A 40 -10.72 4.44 4.36
CA PRO A 40 -11.13 3.04 4.47
C PRO A 40 -10.43 2.36 5.63
N ALA A 41 -11.17 1.50 6.35
CA ALA A 41 -10.56 0.69 7.39
C ALA A 41 -9.69 -0.37 6.75
N VAL A 42 -8.50 -0.61 7.31
CA VAL A 42 -7.56 -1.56 6.76
C VAL A 42 -7.16 -2.59 7.80
N THR A 43 -6.69 -3.73 7.32
CA THR A 43 -6.08 -4.73 8.17
C THR A 43 -4.70 -4.24 8.60
N GLU A 44 -4.01 -5.05 9.38
CA GLU A 44 -2.64 -4.71 9.77
C GLU A 44 -1.74 -4.62 8.54
N TYR A 45 -0.94 -3.57 8.46
CA TYR A 45 0.05 -3.42 7.39
C TYR A 45 1.13 -4.48 7.53
N LYS A 46 1.50 -5.09 6.40
CA LYS A 46 2.56 -6.10 6.36
C LYS A 46 3.64 -5.64 5.42
N GLU A 47 4.87 -5.75 5.86
CA GLU A 47 6.01 -5.36 5.04
C GLU A 47 6.12 -6.28 3.82
N THR A 48 6.24 -5.69 2.63
CA THR A 48 6.37 -6.43 1.39
C THR A 48 7.71 -6.23 0.72
N GLY A 49 8.51 -5.28 1.20
CA GLY A 49 9.84 -5.06 0.65
C GLY A 49 10.54 -3.93 1.35
N SER A 50 11.87 -3.95 1.28
CA SER A 50 12.68 -2.88 1.83
C SER A 50 14.01 -2.85 1.11
N GLY A 51 14.71 -1.72 1.19
CA GLY A 51 16.01 -1.60 0.57
C GLY A 51 16.65 -0.26 0.90
N ASP A 52 17.97 -0.23 0.77
CA ASP A 52 18.73 0.99 0.98
C ASP A 52 18.49 1.96 -0.18
N VAL A 53 18.43 3.24 0.12
CA VAL A 53 18.32 4.30 -0.89
C VAL A 53 19.43 5.32 -0.63
N ALA A 54 19.71 6.14 -1.64
CA ALA A 54 20.80 7.11 -1.53
C ALA A 54 20.51 8.15 -0.43
N ASP A 55 19.29 8.68 -0.43
CA ASP A 55 18.85 9.65 0.58
C ASP A 55 17.32 9.71 0.55
N ILE A 56 16.77 10.50 1.48
CA ILE A 56 15.31 10.62 1.60
C ILE A 56 14.71 11.26 0.34
N LYS A 57 15.39 12.25 -0.24
CA LYS A 57 14.88 12.91 -1.44
C LYS A 57 14.78 11.95 -2.62
N SER A 58 15.80 11.12 -2.83
CA SER A 58 15.78 10.13 -3.91
C SER A 58 14.67 9.11 -3.71
N CYS A 59 14.45 8.69 -2.47
CA CYS A 59 13.38 7.77 -2.12
C CYS A 59 12.02 8.40 -2.42
N LYS A 60 11.81 9.64 -1.98
CA LYS A 60 10.58 10.38 -2.23
C LYS A 60 10.34 10.54 -3.74
N ASP A 61 11.38 10.94 -4.49
CA ASP A 61 11.25 11.14 -5.93
C ASP A 61 10.83 9.85 -6.63
N ARG A 62 11.38 8.72 -6.19
CA ARG A 62 11.01 7.42 -6.76
C ARG A 62 9.56 7.07 -6.46
N ILE A 63 9.09 7.35 -5.25
CA ILE A 63 7.70 7.11 -4.88
C ILE A 63 6.77 7.95 -5.74
N LEU A 64 7.08 9.24 -5.91
CA LEU A 64 6.27 10.14 -6.72
C LEU A 64 6.24 9.72 -8.18
N SER A 65 7.36 9.22 -8.70
CA SER A 65 7.43 8.72 -10.06
C SER A 65 6.54 7.49 -10.25
N ARG A 66 6.56 6.57 -9.27
CA ARG A 66 5.70 5.38 -9.33
C ARG A 66 4.23 5.76 -9.19
N ALA A 67 3.94 6.73 -8.33
CA ALA A 67 2.58 7.18 -8.11
C ALA A 67 1.94 7.72 -9.39
N ALA A 68 2.75 8.29 -10.28
CA ALA A 68 2.23 8.77 -11.55
C ALA A 68 1.64 7.65 -12.40
N ASP A 69 2.13 6.41 -12.24
CA ASP A 69 1.60 5.25 -12.94
C ASP A 69 0.24 4.81 -12.40
N PHE A 70 -0.12 5.29 -11.22
CA PHE A 70 -1.39 4.98 -10.57
C PHE A 70 -2.18 6.25 -10.30
N SER A 71 -2.12 7.21 -11.24
CA SER A 71 -2.70 8.54 -11.03
C SER A 71 -4.21 8.54 -10.83
N GLU A 72 -4.88 7.44 -11.15
CA GLU A 72 -6.33 7.32 -10.92
C GLU A 72 -6.67 7.14 -9.43
N TYR A 73 -5.69 6.77 -8.61
CA TYR A 73 -5.92 6.50 -7.19
C TYR A 73 -5.47 7.67 -6.33
N PRO A 74 -6.17 7.93 -5.22
CA PRO A 74 -5.75 9.01 -4.32
C PRO A 74 -4.52 8.61 -3.52
N ILE A 75 -3.73 9.61 -3.19
CA ILE A 75 -2.50 9.45 -2.41
C ILE A 75 -2.60 10.37 -1.21
N THR A 76 -2.26 9.85 -0.02
CA THR A 76 -2.15 10.67 1.18
C THR A 76 -0.70 10.70 1.62
N VAL A 77 -0.24 11.86 2.08
CA VAL A 77 1.11 12.03 2.60
C VAL A 77 0.97 12.17 4.11
N GLU A 78 1.46 11.19 4.84
CA GLU A 78 1.36 11.17 6.29
C GLU A 78 2.50 11.95 6.96
N ARG A 79 3.70 11.87 6.39
CA ARG A 79 4.86 12.62 6.91
C ARG A 79 5.73 13.05 5.75
N ASP A 80 6.25 14.28 5.83
CA ASP A 80 7.16 14.80 4.81
C ASP A 80 8.07 15.82 5.49
N ILE A 81 9.16 15.30 6.08
CA ILE A 81 10.16 16.15 6.75
C ILE A 81 11.46 16.02 5.97
N GLU A 82 11.90 17.11 5.39
CA GLU A 82 13.08 17.13 4.52
C GLU A 82 14.29 16.48 5.20
N ASN A 83 14.93 15.57 4.49
CA ASN A 83 16.12 14.82 4.93
C ASN A 83 15.90 13.94 6.15
N GLU A 84 14.64 13.71 6.57
CA GLU A 84 14.35 12.88 7.74
C GLU A 84 13.42 11.72 7.42
N VAL A 85 12.22 12.02 6.89
CA VAL A 85 11.24 10.99 6.65
C VAL A 85 10.24 11.44 5.58
N TYR A 86 9.83 10.48 4.76
CA TYR A 86 8.70 10.67 3.86
C TYR A 86 7.85 9.43 3.95
N GLU A 87 6.58 9.60 4.22
CA GLU A 87 5.63 8.49 4.33
C GLU A 87 4.38 8.84 3.55
N SER A 88 3.97 7.96 2.64
CA SER A 88 2.75 8.17 1.87
C SER A 88 2.05 6.85 1.61
N THR A 89 0.75 6.95 1.32
CA THR A 89 -0.09 5.79 1.05
C THR A 89 -0.84 6.01 -0.25
N VAL A 90 -0.82 5.00 -1.13
CA VAL A 90 -1.66 4.96 -2.32
C VAL A 90 -2.85 4.06 -2.00
N TRP A 91 -4.05 4.59 -2.18
CA TRP A 91 -5.28 3.86 -1.88
C TRP A 91 -5.79 3.23 -3.17
N MET A 92 -5.50 1.94 -3.36
CA MET A 92 -5.84 1.20 -4.58
C MET A 92 -7.16 0.45 -4.40
N ASN A 93 -7.61 -0.23 -5.47
CA ASN A 93 -8.91 -0.91 -5.45
C ASN A 93 -9.06 -1.93 -4.32
N LEU A 94 -8.05 -2.75 -4.12
CA LEU A 94 -8.14 -3.89 -3.20
C LEU A 94 -7.20 -3.80 -2.03
N LYS A 95 -6.38 -2.77 -1.98
CA LYS A 95 -5.39 -2.65 -0.91
C LYS A 95 -4.89 -1.22 -0.78
N ALA A 96 -4.38 -0.91 0.38
CA ALA A 96 -3.62 0.31 0.61
C ALA A 96 -2.14 -0.07 0.59
N GLN A 97 -1.32 0.72 -0.10
CA GLN A 97 0.11 0.48 -0.16
C GLN A 97 0.82 1.70 0.41
N LYS A 98 1.57 1.47 1.47
CA LYS A 98 2.29 2.54 2.17
C LYS A 98 3.78 2.37 1.93
N VAL A 99 4.47 3.48 1.72
CA VAL A 99 5.92 3.48 1.63
C VAL A 99 6.47 4.49 2.63
N ILE A 100 7.48 4.07 3.36
CA ILE A 100 8.15 4.92 4.35
C ILE A 100 9.62 5.03 3.96
N CYS A 101 10.11 6.25 3.77
CA CYS A 101 11.52 6.53 3.57
C CYS A 101 12.02 7.18 4.86
N GLU A 102 12.98 6.54 5.53
CA GLU A 102 13.46 7.05 6.82
C GLU A 102 14.93 6.73 7.02
N ILE A 103 15.51 7.35 8.02
CA ILE A 103 16.91 7.10 8.35
C ILE A 103 16.94 6.04 9.45
N LYS A 104 17.65 4.94 9.19
CA LYS A 104 17.88 3.87 10.15
C LYS A 104 19.37 3.62 10.26
N ASP A 105 19.92 3.69 11.45
CA ASP A 105 21.34 3.44 11.69
C ASP A 105 22.22 4.29 10.78
N GLY A 106 21.83 5.54 10.58
CA GLY A 106 22.58 6.48 9.76
C GLY A 106 22.45 6.31 8.27
N LYS A 107 21.57 5.41 7.82
CA LYS A 107 21.35 5.16 6.40
C LYS A 107 19.89 5.40 6.01
N ALA A 108 19.70 5.90 4.79
CA ALA A 108 18.35 6.07 4.28
C ALA A 108 17.84 4.73 3.78
N GLU A 109 16.61 4.40 4.16
CA GLU A 109 15.99 3.13 3.80
C GLU A 109 14.55 3.37 3.38
N GLY A 110 14.10 2.64 2.36
CA GLY A 110 12.71 2.65 1.93
C GLY A 110 12.08 1.31 2.27
N THR A 111 10.88 1.34 2.84
CA THR A 111 10.13 0.13 3.22
C THR A 111 8.72 0.25 2.70
N GLN A 112 8.24 -0.83 2.08
CA GLN A 112 6.90 -0.89 1.52
C GLN A 112 6.03 -1.83 2.34
N PHE A 113 4.78 -1.41 2.57
CA PHE A 113 3.80 -2.19 3.32
C PHE A 113 2.50 -2.26 2.54
N ASP A 114 1.82 -3.38 2.65
CA ASP A 114 0.49 -3.55 2.07
C ASP A 114 -0.52 -3.90 3.16
N ALA A 115 -1.76 -3.43 3.00
CA ALA A 115 -2.86 -3.80 3.89
C ALA A 115 -4.11 -3.97 3.05
N SER A 116 -4.93 -4.93 3.40
CA SER A 116 -6.22 -5.14 2.75
C SER A 116 -7.28 -4.30 3.43
N TYR A 117 -8.38 -4.04 2.73
CA TYR A 117 -9.50 -3.32 3.34
C TYR A 117 -10.33 -4.29 4.18
N LYS A 118 -10.88 -3.78 5.29
CA LYS A 118 -11.76 -4.55 6.17
C LYS A 118 -13.19 -4.56 5.67
#